data_4587d521917b80a371646964f367fd6e
#
_entry.id   4587d521917b80a371646964f367fd6e
#
_cell.length_a   1.000
_cell.length_b   1.000
_cell.length_c   1.000
_cell.angle_alpha   90.00
_cell.angle_beta   90.00
_cell.angle_gamma   90.00
#
_symmetry.space_group_name_H-M   'P 1'
#
loop_
_entity.id
_entity.type
_entity.pdbx_description
1 polymer ?
#
loop_
_entity_poly.entity_id
_entity_poly.type
_entity_poly.pdbx_seq_one_letter_code
_entity_poly.pdbx_strand_id
1 'polypeptide(L)'
;MNKTIRSVLCLVLLLALMFGATWGVNNLTAPIVEANAKAQLGDAVVLYDSADPAASELAVTADTVKSILRDDVKQIFTIDLSTSEGYSHGPIDLKLTVDFEGRIAGLELIQSSDDKDLGEAFLPSFAGQDSALGGVELVAGVTYSSSAIRNAVSDGMNALAENELITAGQKDADQLLAELIPSVYPGLVNKAGAIQGEELEGSGSVTKGYVAANGSGSAWFVKSGDADLLGVVTRISGPMLFDLEGNPVEDGALFNELIALAEPVAADLDGAQQKALAKLLPEGAELQPMQIPGIVSSVTGAYAVETEEGTLYAFAARPYGYANEVMELYYVLDEHGAIVAMRAKELILHSDYFSNYTLDNTAYREGFLGLTADEYTGEEALISGATMSSDAVDTATRDVFEAFRLATAN
;
A
#
# COMPACT_ATOMS: atom_id res chain seq x y z
N MET A 1 -2.23 64.53 -16.75
CA MET A 1 -2.59 63.14 -16.46
C MET A 1 -1.71 62.64 -15.29
N ASN A 2 -2.35 62.27 -14.20
CA ASN A 2 -1.68 61.89 -12.93
C ASN A 2 -0.73 60.72 -13.14
N LYS A 3 0.47 60.72 -12.50
CA LYS A 3 1.49 59.65 -12.68
C LYS A 3 0.88 58.24 -12.45
N THR A 4 -0.04 58.13 -11.51
CA THR A 4 -0.74 56.87 -11.19
C THR A 4 -1.61 56.40 -12.37
N ILE A 5 -2.32 57.30 -13.06
CA ILE A 5 -3.16 56.94 -14.21
C ILE A 5 -2.30 56.48 -15.40
N ARG A 6 -1.11 57.09 -15.59
CA ARG A 6 -0.14 56.64 -16.64
C ARG A 6 0.38 55.23 -16.34
N SER A 7 0.73 54.93 -15.08
CA SER A 7 1.23 53.60 -14.68
C SER A 7 0.16 52.54 -14.85
N VAL A 8 -1.09 52.81 -14.46
CA VAL A 8 -2.20 51.89 -14.65
C VAL A 8 -2.50 51.63 -16.11
N LEU A 9 -2.46 52.68 -16.96
CA LEU A 9 -2.67 52.57 -18.42
C LEU A 9 -1.56 51.75 -19.09
N CYS A 10 -0.30 51.93 -18.67
CA CYS A 10 0.83 51.13 -19.17
C CYS A 10 0.70 49.66 -18.75
N LEU A 11 0.25 49.39 -17.52
CA LEU A 11 0.05 48.01 -17.02
C LEU A 11 -1.06 47.28 -17.80
N VAL A 12 -2.19 47.96 -18.03
CA VAL A 12 -3.32 47.41 -18.81
C VAL A 12 -2.92 47.17 -20.26
N LEU A 13 -2.14 48.08 -20.89
CA LEU A 13 -1.61 47.90 -22.25
C LEU A 13 -0.62 46.72 -22.32
N LEU A 14 0.25 46.55 -21.31
CA LEU A 14 1.18 45.43 -21.23
C LEU A 14 0.44 44.09 -21.08
N LEU A 15 -0.58 44.03 -20.21
CA LEU A 15 -1.42 42.84 -20.05
C LEU A 15 -2.20 42.51 -21.33
N ALA A 16 -2.76 43.52 -22.00
CA ALA A 16 -3.45 43.33 -23.30
C ALA A 16 -2.51 42.83 -24.39
N LEU A 17 -1.27 43.34 -24.44
CA LEU A 17 -0.23 42.90 -25.39
C LEU A 17 0.22 41.45 -25.07
N MET A 18 0.39 41.11 -23.79
CA MET A 18 0.73 39.73 -23.38
C MET A 18 -0.39 38.73 -23.70
N PHE A 19 -1.66 39.12 -23.42
CA PHE A 19 -2.82 38.29 -23.77
C PHE A 19 -2.97 38.15 -25.29
N GLY A 20 -2.81 39.23 -26.04
CA GLY A 20 -2.88 39.21 -27.51
C GLY A 20 -1.74 38.41 -28.15
N ALA A 21 -0.52 38.47 -27.59
CA ALA A 21 0.60 37.67 -28.05
C ALA A 21 0.42 36.17 -27.73
N THR A 22 -0.02 35.82 -26.53
CA THR A 22 -0.30 34.44 -26.16
C THR A 22 -1.46 33.84 -26.96
N TRP A 23 -2.52 34.63 -27.18
CA TRP A 23 -3.66 34.20 -27.99
C TRP A 23 -3.27 34.04 -29.48
N GLY A 24 -2.47 34.99 -30.02
CA GLY A 24 -1.97 34.94 -31.38
C GLY A 24 -1.02 33.76 -31.60
N VAL A 25 -0.10 33.52 -30.68
CA VAL A 25 0.80 32.33 -30.73
C VAL A 25 0.01 31.06 -30.66
N ASN A 26 -0.95 30.94 -29.73
CA ASN A 26 -1.77 29.75 -29.58
C ASN A 26 -2.60 29.48 -30.87
N ASN A 27 -3.24 30.48 -31.46
CA ASN A 27 -4.00 30.30 -32.71
C ASN A 27 -3.14 29.95 -33.91
N LEU A 28 -1.88 30.41 -33.96
CA LEU A 28 -0.95 30.08 -35.03
C LEU A 28 -0.30 28.70 -34.85
N THR A 29 -0.08 28.30 -33.63
CA THR A 29 0.58 27.03 -33.31
C THR A 29 -0.39 25.87 -33.14
N ALA A 30 -1.64 26.09 -32.66
CA ALA A 30 -2.62 25.07 -32.47
C ALA A 30 -2.83 24.14 -33.69
N PRO A 31 -3.05 24.70 -34.94
CA PRO A 31 -3.23 23.85 -36.11
C PRO A 31 -1.95 23.10 -36.50
N ILE A 32 -0.77 23.62 -36.16
CA ILE A 32 0.52 22.97 -36.44
C ILE A 32 0.73 21.84 -35.40
N VAL A 33 0.41 22.10 -34.16
CA VAL A 33 0.48 21.10 -33.08
C VAL A 33 -0.52 19.96 -33.36
N GLU A 34 -1.75 20.30 -33.76
CA GLU A 34 -2.77 19.32 -34.13
C GLU A 34 -2.37 18.51 -35.38
N ALA A 35 -1.83 19.16 -36.41
CA ALA A 35 -1.34 18.46 -37.60
C ALA A 35 -0.14 17.58 -37.30
N ASN A 36 0.78 18.01 -36.43
CA ASN A 36 1.91 17.18 -35.99
C ASN A 36 1.47 16.01 -35.10
N ALA A 37 0.51 16.23 -34.17
CA ALA A 37 -0.08 15.18 -33.35
C ALA A 37 -0.77 14.12 -34.25
N LYS A 38 -1.57 14.57 -35.24
CA LYS A 38 -2.20 13.71 -36.22
C LYS A 38 -1.21 12.96 -37.10
N ALA A 39 -0.10 13.62 -37.50
CA ALA A 39 0.97 12.96 -38.25
C ALA A 39 1.76 11.94 -37.41
N GLN A 40 1.88 12.14 -36.09
CA GLN A 40 2.49 11.20 -35.17
C GLN A 40 1.59 10.02 -34.82
N LEU A 41 0.27 10.26 -34.74
CA LEU A 41 -0.74 9.22 -34.51
C LEU A 41 -0.89 8.26 -35.72
N GLY A 42 -0.56 8.72 -36.95
CA GLY A 42 -0.74 7.92 -38.16
C GLY A 42 -2.21 7.55 -38.37
N ASP A 43 -2.50 6.24 -38.54
CA ASP A 43 -3.83 5.69 -38.69
C ASP A 43 -4.47 5.27 -37.33
N ALA A 44 -3.81 5.60 -36.20
CA ALA A 44 -4.32 5.23 -34.89
C ALA A 44 -5.52 6.08 -34.46
N VAL A 45 -6.53 5.44 -33.89
CA VAL A 45 -7.74 6.06 -33.37
C VAL A 45 -7.63 6.21 -31.86
N VAL A 46 -7.98 7.40 -31.33
CA VAL A 46 -8.06 7.65 -29.89
C VAL A 46 -9.36 7.02 -29.37
N LEU A 47 -9.25 6.03 -28.52
CA LEU A 47 -10.39 5.38 -27.86
C LEU A 47 -10.69 6.02 -26.50
N TYR A 48 -9.67 6.47 -25.80
CA TYR A 48 -9.77 7.12 -24.50
C TYR A 48 -8.71 8.23 -24.35
N ASP A 49 -9.12 9.34 -23.75
CA ASP A 49 -8.25 10.44 -23.33
C ASP A 49 -8.73 10.96 -21.97
N SER A 50 -7.89 10.87 -20.95
CA SER A 50 -8.18 11.38 -19.61
C SER A 50 -8.37 12.90 -19.54
N ALA A 51 -7.89 13.64 -20.54
CA ALA A 51 -8.11 15.09 -20.65
C ALA A 51 -9.54 15.42 -21.16
N ASP A 52 -10.19 14.51 -21.89
CA ASP A 52 -11.59 14.63 -22.33
C ASP A 52 -12.34 13.28 -22.24
N PRO A 53 -12.59 12.79 -21.02
CA PRO A 53 -13.27 11.49 -20.81
C PRO A 53 -14.69 11.46 -21.40
N ALA A 54 -15.35 12.63 -21.50
CA ALA A 54 -16.72 12.70 -22.00
C ALA A 54 -16.82 12.50 -23.52
N ALA A 55 -15.74 12.75 -24.26
CA ALA A 55 -15.64 12.49 -25.69
C ALA A 55 -15.03 11.12 -26.02
N SER A 56 -14.60 10.38 -25.00
CA SER A 56 -13.99 9.06 -25.16
C SER A 56 -15.02 7.98 -25.46
N GLU A 57 -14.64 6.99 -26.29
CA GLU A 57 -15.50 5.84 -26.62
C GLU A 57 -15.52 4.80 -25.49
N LEU A 58 -14.47 4.75 -24.66
CA LEU A 58 -14.28 3.78 -23.59
C LEU A 58 -14.59 4.37 -22.21
N ALA A 59 -15.12 3.53 -21.34
CA ALA A 59 -15.23 3.82 -19.92
C ALA A 59 -13.97 3.31 -19.20
N VAL A 60 -13.18 4.22 -18.64
CA VAL A 60 -11.97 3.90 -17.88
C VAL A 60 -12.09 4.49 -16.49
N THR A 61 -11.93 3.66 -15.46
CA THR A 61 -12.06 4.04 -14.06
C THR A 61 -10.71 4.28 -13.38
N ALA A 62 -9.64 3.69 -13.90
CA ALA A 62 -8.30 3.81 -13.33
C ALA A 62 -7.64 5.14 -13.68
N ASP A 63 -7.32 5.94 -12.67
CA ASP A 63 -6.66 7.25 -12.82
C ASP A 63 -5.24 7.16 -13.39
N THR A 64 -4.64 5.97 -13.35
CA THR A 64 -3.32 5.69 -13.93
C THR A 64 -3.32 5.70 -15.45
N VAL A 65 -4.45 5.37 -16.10
CA VAL A 65 -4.60 5.34 -17.55
C VAL A 65 -4.82 6.75 -18.08
N LYS A 66 -3.91 7.25 -18.92
CA LYS A 66 -3.97 8.61 -19.50
C LYS A 66 -4.57 8.64 -20.89
N SER A 67 -4.19 7.69 -21.75
CA SER A 67 -4.76 7.57 -23.08
C SER A 67 -4.77 6.11 -23.56
N ILE A 68 -5.69 5.77 -24.45
CA ILE A 68 -5.73 4.49 -25.16
C ILE A 68 -5.91 4.78 -26.64
N LEU A 69 -4.95 4.32 -27.45
CA LEU A 69 -4.93 4.43 -28.90
C LEU A 69 -5.05 3.04 -29.52
N ARG A 70 -5.80 2.92 -30.60
CA ARG A 70 -5.93 1.70 -31.40
C ARG A 70 -5.33 1.92 -32.78
N ASP A 71 -4.39 1.08 -33.18
CA ASP A 71 -3.79 1.07 -34.53
C ASP A 71 -4.21 -0.23 -35.23
N ASP A 72 -5.19 -0.14 -36.13
CA ASP A 72 -5.72 -1.29 -36.84
C ASP A 72 -4.74 -1.84 -37.89
N VAL A 73 -3.78 -1.02 -38.37
CA VAL A 73 -2.77 -1.43 -39.33
C VAL A 73 -1.71 -2.30 -38.64
N LYS A 74 -1.28 -1.88 -37.46
CA LYS A 74 -0.29 -2.65 -36.67
C LYS A 74 -0.92 -3.70 -35.80
N GLN A 75 -2.25 -3.69 -35.64
CA GLN A 75 -3.03 -4.56 -34.75
C GLN A 75 -2.57 -4.48 -33.31
N ILE A 76 -2.42 -3.25 -32.81
CA ILE A 76 -1.99 -2.98 -31.44
C ILE A 76 -2.85 -1.90 -30.78
N PHE A 77 -2.89 -1.96 -29.45
CA PHE A 77 -3.25 -0.85 -28.57
C PHE A 77 -1.99 -0.21 -28.01
N THR A 78 -1.97 1.11 -27.92
CA THR A 78 -0.93 1.86 -27.21
C THR A 78 -1.58 2.60 -26.07
N ILE A 79 -1.09 2.41 -24.85
CA ILE A 79 -1.66 2.97 -23.63
C ILE A 79 -0.58 3.81 -22.95
N ASP A 80 -0.88 5.08 -22.74
CA ASP A 80 -0.04 5.94 -21.90
C ASP A 80 -0.54 5.83 -20.46
N LEU A 81 0.38 5.49 -19.56
CA LEU A 81 0.12 5.28 -18.14
C LEU A 81 0.94 6.27 -17.31
N SER A 82 0.40 6.71 -16.18
CA SER A 82 1.12 7.53 -15.21
C SER A 82 0.69 7.18 -13.80
N THR A 83 1.64 6.90 -12.92
CA THR A 83 1.41 6.63 -11.51
C THR A 83 2.34 7.46 -10.64
N SER A 84 1.93 7.77 -9.42
CA SER A 84 2.76 8.43 -8.40
C SER A 84 2.96 7.57 -7.14
N GLU A 85 2.66 6.27 -7.24
CA GLU A 85 2.75 5.33 -6.12
C GLU A 85 4.16 4.74 -5.93
N GLY A 86 5.14 5.22 -6.69
CA GLY A 86 6.55 4.86 -6.53
C GLY A 86 7.16 5.39 -5.23
N TYR A 87 8.44 5.09 -5.04
CA TYR A 87 9.19 5.46 -3.84
C TYR A 87 9.25 6.98 -3.59
N SER A 88 9.45 7.77 -4.64
CA SER A 88 9.55 9.25 -4.53
C SER A 88 8.21 9.96 -4.47
N HIS A 89 7.08 9.23 -4.66
CA HIS A 89 5.73 9.80 -4.86
C HIS A 89 5.65 10.81 -6.03
N GLY A 90 6.65 10.83 -6.89
CA GLY A 90 6.63 11.59 -8.13
C GLY A 90 6.15 10.75 -9.32
N PRO A 91 5.92 11.37 -10.49
CA PRO A 91 5.37 10.66 -11.64
C PRO A 91 6.33 9.58 -12.18
N ILE A 92 5.76 8.44 -12.51
CA ILE A 92 6.33 7.38 -13.31
C ILE A 92 5.42 7.24 -14.52
N ASP A 93 5.93 7.65 -15.69
CA ASP A 93 5.19 7.64 -16.95
C ASP A 93 5.67 6.49 -17.82
N LEU A 94 4.72 5.71 -18.31
CA LEU A 94 4.96 4.47 -19.07
C LEU A 94 4.20 4.50 -20.38
N LYS A 95 4.73 3.81 -21.38
CA LYS A 95 4.02 3.49 -22.61
C LYS A 95 3.92 1.97 -22.74
N LEU A 96 2.69 1.48 -22.67
CA LEU A 96 2.35 0.07 -22.81
C LEU A 96 1.83 -0.18 -24.23
N THR A 97 2.36 -1.21 -24.88
CA THR A 97 1.88 -1.69 -26.18
C THR A 97 1.32 -3.08 -26.02
N VAL A 98 0.08 -3.31 -26.47
CA VAL A 98 -0.64 -4.58 -26.35
C VAL A 98 -1.13 -4.99 -27.74
N ASP A 99 -0.98 -6.24 -28.14
CA ASP A 99 -1.55 -6.76 -29.38
C ASP A 99 -3.07 -7.03 -29.23
N PHE A 100 -3.76 -7.30 -30.33
CA PHE A 100 -5.20 -7.56 -30.31
C PHE A 100 -5.57 -8.92 -29.68
N GLU A 101 -4.60 -9.81 -29.50
CA GLU A 101 -4.74 -11.05 -28.75
C GLU A 101 -4.63 -10.84 -27.25
N GLY A 102 -4.34 -9.60 -26.78
CA GLY A 102 -4.22 -9.27 -25.36
C GLY A 102 -2.87 -9.60 -24.75
N ARG A 103 -1.81 -9.72 -25.58
CA ARG A 103 -0.44 -9.91 -25.12
C ARG A 103 0.32 -8.58 -25.12
N ILE A 104 1.10 -8.36 -24.08
CA ILE A 104 1.98 -7.20 -24.01
C ILE A 104 3.09 -7.34 -25.03
N ALA A 105 3.11 -6.50 -26.04
CA ALA A 105 4.15 -6.43 -27.06
C ALA A 105 5.39 -5.65 -26.57
N GLY A 106 5.20 -4.71 -25.63
CA GLY A 106 6.29 -3.95 -25.03
C GLY A 106 5.84 -2.99 -23.95
N LEU A 107 6.76 -2.69 -23.05
CA LEU A 107 6.62 -1.67 -22.02
C LEU A 107 7.84 -0.76 -22.02
N GLU A 108 7.62 0.53 -22.14
CA GLU A 108 8.65 1.56 -22.17
C GLU A 108 8.47 2.52 -21.00
N LEU A 109 9.54 2.78 -20.25
CA LEU A 109 9.59 3.81 -19.23
C LEU A 109 9.93 5.14 -19.89
N ILE A 110 8.96 6.06 -19.93
CA ILE A 110 9.12 7.37 -20.56
C ILE A 110 9.79 8.35 -19.61
N GLN A 111 9.34 8.34 -18.34
CA GLN A 111 9.87 9.20 -17.29
C GLN A 111 9.71 8.48 -15.94
N SER A 112 10.66 8.70 -15.04
CA SER A 112 10.54 8.29 -13.65
C SER A 112 11.12 9.35 -12.72
N SER A 113 10.40 9.67 -11.68
CA SER A 113 10.91 10.49 -10.57
C SER A 113 11.71 9.65 -9.56
N ASP A 114 11.61 8.32 -9.64
CA ASP A 114 12.43 7.41 -8.85
C ASP A 114 13.81 7.24 -9.48
N ASP A 115 14.85 7.38 -8.69
CA ASP A 115 16.25 7.26 -9.09
C ASP A 115 16.80 5.83 -8.92
N LYS A 116 15.96 4.90 -8.49
CA LYS A 116 16.33 3.50 -8.25
C LYS A 116 16.41 2.72 -9.56
N ASP A 117 17.45 1.90 -9.68
CA ASP A 117 17.63 1.00 -10.81
C ASP A 117 16.66 -0.20 -10.70
N LEU A 118 15.74 -0.29 -11.65
CA LEU A 118 14.80 -1.42 -11.76
C LEU A 118 15.46 -2.71 -12.29
N GLY A 119 16.71 -2.62 -12.73
CA GLY A 119 17.42 -3.72 -13.39
C GLY A 119 16.99 -3.93 -14.85
N GLU A 120 17.91 -4.41 -15.67
CA GLU A 120 17.72 -4.55 -17.12
C GLU A 120 16.62 -5.55 -17.50
N ALA A 121 16.28 -6.50 -16.62
CA ALA A 121 15.32 -7.57 -16.89
C ALA A 121 13.87 -7.22 -16.55
N PHE A 122 13.60 -6.20 -15.71
CA PHE A 122 12.27 -5.95 -15.17
C PHE A 122 11.26 -5.51 -16.25
N LEU A 123 11.54 -4.44 -16.99
CA LEU A 123 10.62 -3.99 -18.04
C LEU A 123 10.44 -5.03 -19.16
N PRO A 124 11.49 -5.73 -19.64
CA PRO A 124 11.33 -6.82 -20.59
C PRO A 124 10.50 -8.00 -20.09
N SER A 125 10.39 -8.24 -18.77
CA SER A 125 9.61 -9.35 -18.22
C SER A 125 8.11 -9.26 -18.52
N PHE A 126 7.60 -8.06 -18.83
CA PHE A 126 6.22 -7.87 -19.24
C PHE A 126 5.91 -8.38 -20.65
N ALA A 127 6.91 -8.49 -21.54
CA ALA A 127 6.68 -8.89 -22.92
C ALA A 127 6.12 -10.32 -23.00
N GLY A 128 5.04 -10.47 -23.77
CA GLY A 128 4.32 -11.74 -23.92
C GLY A 128 3.36 -12.08 -22.77
N GLN A 129 3.34 -11.31 -21.69
CA GLN A 129 2.35 -11.48 -20.61
C GLN A 129 0.96 -11.05 -21.06
N ASP A 130 -0.07 -11.64 -20.46
CA ASP A 130 -1.46 -11.20 -20.56
C ASP A 130 -1.84 -10.33 -19.34
N SER A 131 -3.12 -10.01 -19.17
CA SER A 131 -3.58 -9.16 -18.06
C SER A 131 -3.41 -9.79 -16.68
N ALA A 132 -3.13 -11.08 -16.57
CA ALA A 132 -2.82 -11.74 -15.31
C ALA A 132 -1.42 -11.37 -14.78
N LEU A 133 -0.46 -10.99 -15.64
CA LEU A 133 0.92 -10.64 -15.31
C LEU A 133 1.66 -11.69 -14.46
N GLY A 134 1.33 -12.97 -14.64
CA GLY A 134 1.82 -14.08 -13.80
C GLY A 134 3.33 -14.29 -13.81
N GLY A 135 4.01 -13.87 -14.89
CA GLY A 135 5.47 -14.00 -15.03
C GLY A 135 6.25 -12.75 -14.59
N VAL A 136 5.59 -11.71 -14.03
CA VAL A 136 6.25 -10.46 -13.63
C VAL A 136 6.57 -10.47 -12.15
N GLU A 137 7.84 -10.65 -11.81
CA GLU A 137 8.33 -10.59 -10.43
C GLU A 137 8.73 -9.16 -10.05
N LEU A 138 8.50 -8.79 -8.77
CA LEU A 138 8.93 -7.50 -8.23
C LEU A 138 10.44 -7.48 -7.97
N VAL A 139 11.04 -6.31 -8.12
CA VAL A 139 12.48 -6.13 -7.94
C VAL A 139 12.83 -5.91 -6.48
N ALA A 140 13.62 -6.81 -5.89
CA ALA A 140 14.09 -6.69 -4.51
C ALA A 140 14.87 -5.38 -4.30
N GLY A 141 14.55 -4.65 -3.24
CA GLY A 141 15.15 -3.35 -2.92
C GLY A 141 14.60 -2.17 -3.72
N VAL A 142 13.73 -2.42 -4.71
CA VAL A 142 13.02 -1.41 -5.52
C VAL A 142 11.53 -1.74 -5.58
N THR A 143 11.01 -2.38 -4.55
CA THR A 143 9.69 -2.98 -4.52
C THR A 143 8.57 -1.95 -4.75
N TYR A 144 8.69 -0.73 -4.20
CA TYR A 144 7.69 0.33 -4.41
C TYR A 144 7.55 0.70 -5.89
N SER A 145 8.67 1.02 -6.54
CA SER A 145 8.66 1.45 -7.95
C SER A 145 8.26 0.31 -8.88
N SER A 146 8.74 -0.92 -8.65
CA SER A 146 8.37 -2.07 -9.46
C SER A 146 6.90 -2.47 -9.26
N SER A 147 6.36 -2.36 -8.04
CA SER A 147 4.94 -2.59 -7.75
C SER A 147 4.05 -1.53 -8.41
N ALA A 148 4.42 -0.24 -8.29
CA ALA A 148 3.69 0.87 -8.92
C ALA A 148 3.60 0.69 -10.44
N ILE A 149 4.70 0.29 -11.08
CA ILE A 149 4.75 -0.01 -12.53
C ILE A 149 3.85 -1.20 -12.87
N ARG A 150 3.96 -2.31 -12.10
CA ARG A 150 3.13 -3.50 -12.34
C ARG A 150 1.64 -3.19 -12.19
N ASN A 151 1.26 -2.42 -11.17
CA ASN A 151 -0.13 -2.02 -10.93
C ASN A 151 -0.63 -1.12 -12.07
N ALA A 152 0.14 -0.13 -12.51
CA ALA A 152 -0.24 0.73 -13.64
C ALA A 152 -0.42 -0.07 -14.95
N VAL A 153 0.44 -1.05 -15.21
CA VAL A 153 0.27 -1.96 -16.35
C VAL A 153 -0.99 -2.81 -16.21
N SER A 154 -1.26 -3.34 -15.01
CA SER A 154 -2.50 -4.07 -14.72
C SER A 154 -3.74 -3.23 -15.00
N ASP A 155 -3.74 -1.95 -14.56
CA ASP A 155 -4.83 -1.00 -14.83
C ASP A 155 -5.07 -0.79 -16.33
N GLY A 156 -4.00 -0.62 -17.11
CA GLY A 156 -4.08 -0.48 -18.57
C GLY A 156 -4.64 -1.73 -19.24
N MET A 157 -4.20 -2.91 -18.82
CA MET A 157 -4.70 -4.19 -19.34
C MET A 157 -6.17 -4.43 -18.95
N ASN A 158 -6.53 -4.12 -17.70
CA ASN A 158 -7.90 -4.22 -17.21
C ASN A 158 -8.84 -3.28 -17.97
N ALA A 159 -8.41 -2.04 -18.26
CA ALA A 159 -9.18 -1.09 -19.05
C ALA A 159 -9.53 -1.63 -20.45
N LEU A 160 -8.60 -2.35 -21.11
CA LEU A 160 -8.90 -3.01 -22.38
C LEU A 160 -9.86 -4.19 -22.20
N ALA A 161 -9.68 -5.01 -21.16
CA ALA A 161 -10.50 -6.20 -20.91
C ALA A 161 -11.94 -5.84 -20.50
N GLU A 162 -12.12 -4.84 -19.63
CA GLU A 162 -13.43 -4.36 -19.18
C GLU A 162 -14.26 -3.75 -20.32
N ASN A 163 -13.59 -3.21 -21.34
CA ASN A 163 -14.23 -2.72 -22.56
C ASN A 163 -14.29 -3.78 -23.69
N GLU A 164 -14.07 -5.05 -23.37
CA GLU A 164 -14.17 -6.20 -24.30
C GLU A 164 -13.23 -6.09 -25.54
N LEU A 165 -12.15 -5.30 -25.44
CA LEU A 165 -11.19 -5.13 -26.53
C LEU A 165 -10.16 -6.25 -26.59
N ILE A 166 -9.90 -6.89 -25.45
CA ILE A 166 -9.06 -8.10 -25.30
C ILE A 166 -9.76 -9.11 -24.38
N THR A 167 -9.32 -10.35 -24.43
CA THR A 167 -9.74 -11.34 -23.44
C THR A 167 -8.90 -11.18 -22.17
N ALA A 168 -9.56 -11.09 -21.01
CA ALA A 168 -8.87 -11.06 -19.73
C ALA A 168 -8.04 -12.33 -19.54
N GLY A 169 -6.82 -12.18 -19.08
CA GLY A 169 -5.98 -13.30 -18.65
C GLY A 169 -6.61 -14.02 -17.45
N GLN A 170 -6.44 -15.30 -17.37
CA GLN A 170 -6.90 -16.08 -16.23
C GLN A 170 -5.79 -16.10 -15.16
N LYS A 171 -6.10 -15.53 -13.99
CA LYS A 171 -5.24 -15.66 -12.82
C LYS A 171 -5.35 -17.07 -12.27
N ASP A 172 -4.23 -17.65 -11.90
CA ASP A 172 -4.24 -18.90 -11.14
C ASP A 172 -4.65 -18.66 -9.67
N ALA A 173 -4.90 -19.74 -8.94
CA ALA A 173 -5.33 -19.65 -7.56
C ALA A 173 -4.30 -18.93 -6.66
N ASP A 174 -3.01 -19.14 -6.90
CA ASP A 174 -1.94 -18.49 -6.14
C ASP A 174 -1.93 -16.98 -6.35
N GLN A 175 -2.19 -16.52 -7.58
CA GLN A 175 -2.30 -15.09 -7.89
C GLN A 175 -3.53 -14.47 -7.21
N LEU A 176 -4.67 -15.16 -7.26
CA LEU A 176 -5.90 -14.70 -6.59
C LEU A 176 -5.72 -14.62 -5.07
N LEU A 177 -5.10 -15.64 -4.47
CA LEU A 177 -4.80 -15.65 -3.04
C LEU A 177 -3.80 -14.55 -2.65
N ALA A 178 -2.78 -14.30 -3.48
CA ALA A 178 -1.83 -13.21 -3.24
C ALA A 178 -2.50 -11.83 -3.30
N GLU A 179 -3.45 -11.63 -4.21
CA GLU A 179 -4.23 -10.40 -4.31
C GLU A 179 -5.22 -10.20 -3.14
N LEU A 180 -5.63 -11.28 -2.50
CA LEU A 180 -6.49 -11.23 -1.33
C LEU A 180 -5.73 -10.79 -0.07
N ILE A 181 -4.43 -11.07 0.04
CA ILE A 181 -3.62 -10.76 1.23
C ILE A 181 -3.74 -9.29 1.67
N PRO A 182 -3.63 -8.26 0.81
CA PRO A 182 -3.73 -6.86 1.23
C PRO A 182 -5.04 -6.51 1.97
N SER A 183 -6.14 -7.16 1.59
CA SER A 183 -7.46 -6.90 2.20
C SER A 183 -7.67 -7.68 3.49
N VAL A 184 -7.15 -8.90 3.57
CA VAL A 184 -7.36 -9.81 4.70
C VAL A 184 -6.28 -9.64 5.76
N TYR A 185 -5.03 -9.53 5.34
CA TYR A 185 -3.89 -9.41 6.25
C TYR A 185 -2.90 -8.33 5.78
N PRO A 186 -3.26 -7.04 5.88
CA PRO A 186 -2.41 -5.92 5.45
C PRO A 186 -1.04 -5.86 6.14
N GLY A 187 -0.86 -6.49 7.30
CA GLY A 187 0.45 -6.60 7.98
C GLY A 187 1.52 -7.39 7.23
N LEU A 188 1.13 -8.11 6.19
CA LEU A 188 2.08 -8.85 5.35
C LEU A 188 2.54 -8.05 4.13
N VAL A 189 1.95 -6.91 3.84
CA VAL A 189 2.26 -6.12 2.65
C VAL A 189 2.78 -4.73 2.99
N ASN A 190 3.58 -4.16 2.10
CA ASN A 190 3.96 -2.76 2.19
C ASN A 190 2.85 -1.84 1.64
N LYS A 191 3.07 -0.51 1.69
CA LYS A 191 2.12 0.49 1.15
C LYS A 191 1.83 0.33 -0.35
N ALA A 192 2.72 -0.31 -1.12
CA ALA A 192 2.53 -0.61 -2.54
C ALA A 192 1.83 -1.96 -2.78
N GLY A 193 1.34 -2.63 -1.72
CA GLY A 193 0.66 -3.91 -1.81
C GLY A 193 1.58 -5.12 -2.04
N ALA A 194 2.91 -4.92 -2.02
CA ALA A 194 3.85 -6.01 -2.20
C ALA A 194 4.09 -6.76 -0.88
N ILE A 195 4.13 -8.09 -0.96
CA ILE A 195 4.38 -8.96 0.19
C ILE A 195 5.74 -8.63 0.81
N GLN A 196 5.75 -8.39 2.11
CA GLN A 196 6.93 -8.14 2.96
C GLN A 196 7.09 -9.27 3.96
N GLY A 197 7.77 -10.32 3.53
CA GLY A 197 7.92 -11.50 4.37
C GLY A 197 8.82 -12.54 3.73
N GLU A 198 9.21 -13.51 4.51
CA GLU A 198 9.93 -14.69 4.05
C GLU A 198 8.93 -15.71 3.51
N GLU A 199 9.16 -16.19 2.29
CA GLU A 199 8.39 -17.29 1.72
C GLU A 199 8.82 -18.61 2.35
N LEU A 200 7.85 -19.42 2.74
CA LEU A 200 8.03 -20.73 3.34
C LEU A 200 7.36 -21.81 2.51
N GLU A 201 7.99 -22.96 2.44
CA GLU A 201 7.37 -24.17 1.88
C GLU A 201 6.30 -24.70 2.83
N GLY A 202 5.16 -25.11 2.28
CA GLY A 202 4.08 -25.74 3.03
C GLY A 202 4.27 -27.26 3.16
N SER A 203 3.30 -27.89 3.79
CA SER A 203 3.19 -29.35 3.88
C SER A 203 1.72 -29.77 3.96
N GLY A 204 1.41 -30.97 3.50
CA GLY A 204 0.03 -31.48 3.53
C GLY A 204 -0.91 -30.70 2.62
N SER A 205 -1.95 -30.14 3.17
CA SER A 205 -2.92 -29.27 2.48
C SER A 205 -2.39 -27.87 2.22
N VAL A 206 -1.35 -27.46 2.93
CA VAL A 206 -0.73 -26.13 2.80
C VAL A 206 0.35 -26.17 1.74
N THR A 207 0.26 -25.34 0.70
CA THR A 207 1.20 -25.37 -0.42
C THR A 207 2.41 -24.50 -0.21
N LYS A 208 2.20 -23.27 0.25
CA LYS A 208 3.25 -22.30 0.59
C LYS A 208 2.73 -21.27 1.58
N GLY A 209 3.62 -20.50 2.16
CA GLY A 209 3.24 -19.41 3.06
C GLY A 209 4.22 -18.29 3.09
N TYR A 210 3.85 -17.22 3.78
CA TYR A 210 4.67 -16.04 3.99
C TYR A 210 4.60 -15.64 5.46
N VAL A 211 5.76 -15.46 6.07
CA VAL A 211 5.86 -14.93 7.43
C VAL A 211 6.14 -13.44 7.37
N ALA A 212 5.31 -12.64 8.03
CA ALA A 212 5.44 -11.19 8.02
C ALA A 212 6.75 -10.76 8.69
N ALA A 213 7.52 -9.91 8.02
CA ALA A 213 8.81 -9.41 8.52
C ALA A 213 8.68 -8.62 9.85
N ASN A 214 7.50 -8.08 10.14
CA ASN A 214 7.21 -7.43 11.41
C ASN A 214 6.94 -8.41 12.57
N GLY A 215 6.86 -9.71 12.28
CA GLY A 215 6.61 -10.76 13.27
C GLY A 215 5.17 -10.82 13.77
N SER A 216 4.21 -10.18 13.10
CA SER A 216 2.80 -10.18 13.53
C SER A 216 2.08 -11.49 13.23
N GLY A 217 2.55 -12.29 12.26
CA GLY A 217 1.94 -13.56 11.90
C GLY A 217 2.39 -14.07 10.54
N SER A 218 1.56 -14.92 9.94
CA SER A 218 1.81 -15.56 8.65
C SER A 218 0.53 -15.72 7.84
N ALA A 219 0.67 -15.77 6.51
CA ALA A 219 -0.39 -16.12 5.59
C ALA A 219 0.02 -17.37 4.79
N TRP A 220 -0.92 -18.27 4.52
CA TRP A 220 -0.68 -19.56 3.93
C TRP A 220 -1.66 -19.87 2.82
N PHE A 221 -1.20 -20.41 1.71
CA PHE A 221 -2.03 -20.91 0.63
C PHE A 221 -2.39 -22.35 0.93
N VAL A 222 -3.69 -22.62 1.03
CA VAL A 222 -4.23 -23.89 1.50
C VAL A 222 -5.13 -24.49 0.43
N LYS A 223 -4.98 -25.80 0.19
CA LYS A 223 -5.84 -26.54 -0.71
C LYS A 223 -6.73 -27.51 0.07
N SER A 224 -8.05 -27.31 0.00
CA SER A 224 -9.05 -28.17 0.64
C SER A 224 -9.95 -28.80 -0.43
N GLY A 225 -9.63 -30.02 -0.83
CA GLY A 225 -10.28 -30.66 -1.98
C GLY A 225 -10.03 -29.87 -3.28
N ASP A 226 -11.11 -29.36 -3.86
CA ASP A 226 -11.05 -28.50 -5.05
C ASP A 226 -11.02 -26.99 -4.72
N ALA A 227 -11.11 -26.62 -3.44
CA ALA A 227 -11.10 -25.22 -3.00
C ALA A 227 -9.68 -24.74 -2.68
N ASP A 228 -9.37 -23.53 -3.14
CA ASP A 228 -8.17 -22.79 -2.77
C ASP A 228 -8.54 -21.75 -1.72
N LEU A 229 -7.81 -21.71 -0.61
CA LEU A 229 -8.11 -20.89 0.57
C LEU A 229 -6.87 -20.12 1.02
N LEU A 230 -7.07 -18.95 1.62
CA LEU A 230 -6.06 -18.20 2.34
C LEU A 230 -6.17 -18.46 3.84
N GLY A 231 -5.17 -19.10 4.43
CA GLY A 231 -5.02 -19.24 5.87
C GLY A 231 -4.22 -18.10 6.46
N VAL A 232 -4.69 -17.48 7.54
CA VAL A 232 -3.95 -16.44 8.27
C VAL A 232 -3.84 -16.85 9.73
N VAL A 233 -2.63 -16.77 10.28
CA VAL A 233 -2.35 -17.00 11.71
C VAL A 233 -1.57 -15.82 12.24
N THR A 234 -2.12 -15.09 13.19
CA THR A 234 -1.39 -13.99 13.85
C THR A 234 -0.92 -14.42 15.26
N ARG A 235 -0.03 -13.65 15.85
CA ARG A 235 0.48 -13.93 17.21
C ARG A 235 -0.58 -13.74 18.29
N ILE A 236 -1.60 -12.93 18.01
CA ILE A 236 -2.63 -12.52 18.98
C ILE A 236 -4.02 -13.06 18.63
N SER A 237 -4.16 -13.77 17.51
CA SER A 237 -5.41 -14.42 17.12
C SER A 237 -5.15 -15.87 16.70
N GLY A 238 -6.17 -16.69 16.81
CA GLY A 238 -6.15 -18.05 16.26
C GLY A 238 -6.12 -18.05 14.72
N PRO A 239 -6.01 -19.23 14.09
CA PRO A 239 -6.07 -19.37 12.65
C PRO A 239 -7.43 -18.95 12.10
N MET A 240 -7.41 -18.31 10.94
CA MET A 240 -8.58 -17.97 10.15
C MET A 240 -8.36 -18.42 8.72
N LEU A 241 -9.42 -18.86 8.06
CA LEU A 241 -9.42 -19.25 6.65
C LEU A 241 -10.38 -18.38 5.87
N PHE A 242 -10.01 -18.07 4.63
CA PHE A 242 -10.80 -17.25 3.71
C PHE A 242 -10.86 -17.92 2.34
N ASP A 243 -12.02 -17.87 1.70
CA ASP A 243 -12.16 -18.24 0.28
C ASP A 243 -11.56 -17.18 -0.64
N LEU A 244 -11.60 -17.41 -1.97
CA LEU A 244 -11.05 -16.48 -2.97
C LEU A 244 -11.80 -15.14 -3.02
N GLU A 245 -13.01 -15.07 -2.49
CA GLU A 245 -13.82 -13.85 -2.36
C GLU A 245 -13.57 -13.10 -1.04
N GLY A 246 -12.73 -13.67 -0.15
CA GLY A 246 -12.40 -13.09 1.15
C GLY A 246 -13.42 -13.38 2.24
N ASN A 247 -14.34 -14.32 2.04
CA ASN A 247 -15.29 -14.72 3.06
C ASN A 247 -14.64 -15.72 4.03
N PRO A 248 -14.93 -15.63 5.35
CA PRO A 248 -14.38 -16.56 6.31
C PRO A 248 -14.94 -17.98 6.10
N VAL A 249 -14.06 -18.97 6.21
CA VAL A 249 -14.37 -20.42 6.12
C VAL A 249 -13.98 -21.10 7.40
N GLU A 250 -14.82 -22.01 7.88
CA GLU A 250 -14.53 -22.82 9.06
C GLU A 250 -14.12 -24.23 8.68
N ASP A 251 -12.89 -24.63 9.04
CA ASP A 251 -12.37 -25.99 8.90
C ASP A 251 -11.39 -26.30 10.04
N GLY A 252 -11.88 -26.99 11.05
CA GLY A 252 -11.09 -27.30 12.24
C GLY A 252 -9.88 -28.21 12.00
N ALA A 253 -9.86 -29.00 10.93
CA ALA A 253 -8.72 -29.84 10.58
C ALA A 253 -7.59 -28.98 10.01
N LEU A 254 -7.92 -28.07 9.10
CA LEU A 254 -6.98 -27.10 8.51
C LEU A 254 -6.45 -26.12 9.56
N PHE A 255 -7.27 -25.69 10.52
CA PHE A 255 -6.81 -24.83 11.62
C PHE A 255 -5.66 -25.48 12.40
N ASN A 256 -5.74 -26.77 12.71
CA ASN A 256 -4.67 -27.47 13.41
C ASN A 256 -3.39 -27.60 12.57
N GLU A 257 -3.54 -27.80 11.27
CA GLU A 257 -2.42 -27.85 10.32
C GLU A 257 -1.71 -26.50 10.24
N LEU A 258 -2.47 -25.40 10.12
CA LEU A 258 -1.93 -24.03 10.12
C LEU A 258 -1.22 -23.67 11.42
N ILE A 259 -1.77 -24.00 12.58
CA ILE A 259 -1.12 -23.77 13.89
C ILE A 259 0.23 -24.49 13.95
N ALA A 260 0.31 -25.73 13.47
CA ALA A 260 1.55 -26.51 13.50
C ALA A 260 2.64 -25.89 12.59
N LEU A 261 2.25 -25.24 11.49
CA LEU A 261 3.19 -24.59 10.55
C LEU A 261 3.56 -23.16 10.97
N ALA A 262 2.67 -22.48 11.69
CA ALA A 262 2.87 -21.12 12.16
C ALA A 262 3.73 -21.07 13.46
N GLU A 263 4.71 -21.96 13.63
CA GLU A 263 5.64 -21.87 14.76
C GLU A 263 6.22 -20.46 14.89
N PRO A 264 6.36 -19.94 16.12
CA PRO A 264 6.63 -18.52 16.33
C PRO A 264 7.98 -18.13 15.75
N VAL A 265 7.93 -17.25 14.78
CA VAL A 265 9.07 -16.66 14.06
C VAL A 265 10.03 -15.89 14.97
N ALA A 266 9.73 -15.71 16.27
CA ALA A 266 10.65 -15.15 17.23
C ALA A 266 10.27 -15.48 18.67
N ALA A 267 10.76 -16.58 19.20
CA ALA A 267 10.65 -16.89 20.63
C ALA A 267 11.20 -15.76 21.53
N ASP A 268 12.23 -15.03 21.03
CA ASP A 268 12.83 -13.90 21.76
C ASP A 268 11.98 -12.61 21.72
N LEU A 269 11.04 -12.49 20.78
CA LEU A 269 10.22 -11.29 20.63
C LEU A 269 9.31 -11.08 21.84
N ASP A 270 8.67 -12.11 22.35
CA ASP A 270 7.79 -12.02 23.51
C ASP A 270 8.51 -11.53 24.75
N GLY A 271 9.68 -12.09 25.05
CA GLY A 271 10.51 -11.66 26.18
C GLY A 271 10.96 -10.21 26.06
N ALA A 272 11.29 -9.73 24.86
CA ALA A 272 11.67 -8.35 24.61
C ALA A 272 10.49 -7.39 24.79
N GLN A 273 9.32 -7.76 24.28
CA GLN A 273 8.08 -6.99 24.40
C GLN A 273 7.60 -6.89 25.84
N GLN A 274 7.57 -8.00 26.56
CA GLN A 274 7.19 -8.02 27.99
C GLN A 274 8.12 -7.13 28.84
N LYS A 275 9.43 -7.16 28.60
CA LYS A 275 10.40 -6.27 29.28
C LYS A 275 10.17 -4.79 28.97
N ALA A 276 9.74 -4.47 27.75
CA ALA A 276 9.46 -3.10 27.35
C ALA A 276 8.15 -2.58 27.96
N LEU A 277 7.10 -3.41 27.93
CA LEU A 277 5.79 -3.12 28.52
C LEU A 277 5.86 -3.00 30.05
N ALA A 278 6.63 -3.86 30.73
CA ALA A 278 6.83 -3.77 32.17
C ALA A 278 7.36 -2.42 32.67
N LYS A 279 8.04 -1.65 31.80
CA LYS A 279 8.51 -0.30 32.13
C LYS A 279 7.41 0.77 32.08
N LEU A 280 6.26 0.45 31.49
CA LEU A 280 5.10 1.33 31.37
C LEU A 280 4.02 1.00 32.40
N LEU A 281 4.16 -0.11 33.11
CA LEU A 281 3.20 -0.65 34.05
C LEU A 281 3.63 -0.42 35.49
N PRO A 282 2.72 -0.48 36.48
CA PRO A 282 3.06 -0.46 37.88
C PRO A 282 4.08 -1.56 38.26
N GLU A 283 4.91 -1.31 39.27
CA GLU A 283 5.90 -2.28 39.73
C GLU A 283 5.22 -3.58 40.21
N GLY A 284 5.71 -4.71 39.71
CA GLY A 284 5.16 -6.02 40.05
C GLY A 284 3.93 -6.44 39.23
N ALA A 285 3.52 -5.65 38.24
CA ALA A 285 2.40 -6.01 37.36
C ALA A 285 2.72 -7.28 36.55
N GLU A 286 1.75 -8.20 36.52
CA GLU A 286 1.82 -9.45 35.76
C GLU A 286 1.08 -9.31 34.43
N LEU A 287 1.79 -9.56 33.32
CA LEU A 287 1.24 -9.54 31.96
C LEU A 287 0.56 -10.88 31.65
N GLN A 288 -0.76 -10.87 31.50
CA GLN A 288 -1.57 -12.06 31.13
C GLN A 288 -1.86 -12.00 29.63
N PRO A 289 -1.30 -12.93 28.81
CA PRO A 289 -1.52 -12.93 27.36
C PRO A 289 -3.01 -13.04 27.02
N MET A 290 -3.44 -12.26 26.04
CA MET A 290 -4.80 -12.31 25.51
C MET A 290 -4.80 -12.84 24.08
N GLN A 291 -5.88 -13.55 23.73
CA GLN A 291 -6.22 -13.88 22.34
C GLN A 291 -7.32 -12.93 21.87
N ILE A 292 -7.16 -12.41 20.66
CA ILE A 292 -8.07 -11.44 20.05
C ILE A 292 -8.84 -12.11 18.91
N PRO A 293 -10.17 -12.00 18.87
CA PRO A 293 -10.97 -12.64 17.82
C PRO A 293 -10.96 -11.79 16.54
N GLY A 294 -9.83 -11.74 15.84
CA GLY A 294 -9.70 -10.98 14.59
C GLY A 294 -8.26 -10.73 14.18
N ILE A 295 -8.07 -10.28 12.95
CA ILE A 295 -6.77 -9.92 12.41
C ILE A 295 -6.51 -8.45 12.70
N VAL A 296 -5.42 -8.17 13.40
CA VAL A 296 -4.90 -6.82 13.60
C VAL A 296 -3.44 -6.81 13.16
N SER A 297 -3.15 -6.02 12.14
CA SER A 297 -1.97 -6.21 11.29
C SER A 297 -0.63 -5.87 11.92
N SER A 298 -0.57 -4.85 12.79
CA SER A 298 0.68 -4.43 13.40
C SER A 298 0.86 -4.90 14.84
N VAL A 299 -0.21 -5.37 15.50
CA VAL A 299 -0.12 -5.79 16.91
C VAL A 299 0.49 -7.18 17.02
N THR A 300 1.56 -7.27 17.79
CA THR A 300 2.37 -8.49 17.96
C THR A 300 2.34 -9.03 19.38
N GLY A 301 1.72 -8.32 20.31
CA GLY A 301 1.50 -8.77 21.68
C GLY A 301 0.33 -8.03 22.29
N ALA A 302 -0.52 -8.77 23.03
CA ALA A 302 -1.69 -8.25 23.71
C ALA A 302 -1.79 -8.90 25.10
N TYR A 303 -1.93 -8.08 26.14
CA TYR A 303 -1.89 -8.54 27.52
C TYR A 303 -2.91 -7.76 28.37
N ALA A 304 -3.60 -8.47 29.26
CA ALA A 304 -4.33 -7.89 30.37
C ALA A 304 -3.43 -7.78 31.61
N VAL A 305 -3.66 -6.76 32.42
CA VAL A 305 -2.93 -6.50 33.66
C VAL A 305 -3.92 -6.07 34.74
N GLU A 306 -4.13 -6.92 35.71
CA GLU A 306 -4.98 -6.58 36.85
C GLU A 306 -4.21 -5.67 37.82
N THR A 307 -4.84 -4.56 38.20
CA THR A 307 -4.30 -3.62 39.20
C THR A 307 -5.33 -3.32 40.28
N GLU A 308 -4.90 -2.66 41.36
CA GLU A 308 -5.83 -2.22 42.42
C GLU A 308 -6.85 -1.16 41.93
N GLU A 309 -6.55 -0.44 40.84
CA GLU A 309 -7.35 0.63 40.27
C GLU A 309 -8.23 0.17 39.10
N GLY A 310 -8.08 -1.07 38.63
CA GLY A 310 -8.81 -1.64 37.50
C GLY A 310 -7.91 -2.43 36.58
N THR A 311 -8.46 -2.88 35.45
CA THR A 311 -7.71 -3.63 34.43
C THR A 311 -7.04 -2.68 33.45
N LEU A 312 -5.73 -2.85 33.25
CA LEU A 312 -4.99 -2.22 32.16
C LEU A 312 -4.81 -3.21 31.01
N TYR A 313 -4.72 -2.67 29.81
CA TYR A 313 -4.51 -3.45 28.58
C TYR A 313 -3.21 -2.99 27.92
N ALA A 314 -2.24 -3.89 27.80
CA ALA A 314 -0.93 -3.59 27.29
C ALA A 314 -0.71 -4.22 25.92
N PHE A 315 -0.28 -3.43 24.94
CA PHE A 315 -0.10 -3.85 23.55
C PHE A 315 1.32 -3.55 23.06
N ALA A 316 1.87 -4.49 22.30
CA ALA A 316 3.07 -4.28 21.51
C ALA A 316 2.68 -4.25 20.03
N ALA A 317 3.14 -3.23 19.31
CA ALA A 317 2.87 -3.06 17.88
C ALA A 317 4.16 -2.88 17.09
N ARG A 318 4.20 -3.44 15.87
CA ARG A 318 5.36 -3.43 14.98
C ARG A 318 4.94 -3.04 13.54
N PRO A 319 4.54 -1.77 13.31
CA PRO A 319 4.21 -1.31 11.98
C PRO A 319 5.47 -1.14 11.11
N TYR A 320 5.28 -1.09 9.78
CA TYR A 320 6.33 -0.71 8.84
C TYR A 320 6.43 0.81 8.73
N GLY A 321 7.60 1.35 8.99
CA GLY A 321 7.92 2.78 8.88
C GLY A 321 8.72 3.13 7.63
N TYR A 322 9.62 4.10 7.77
CA TYR A 322 10.50 4.55 6.69
C TYR A 322 11.34 3.38 6.13
N ALA A 323 11.49 3.33 4.82
CA ALA A 323 12.22 2.28 4.11
C ALA A 323 11.76 0.83 4.40
N ASN A 324 10.49 0.64 4.81
CA ASN A 324 9.93 -0.64 5.27
C ASN A 324 10.59 -1.21 6.53
N GLU A 325 11.32 -0.40 7.28
CA GLU A 325 11.87 -0.80 8.57
C GLU A 325 10.75 -0.99 9.59
N VAL A 326 10.88 -2.04 10.38
CA VAL A 326 9.90 -2.35 11.43
C VAL A 326 10.13 -1.43 12.62
N MET A 327 9.10 -0.69 13.00
CA MET A 327 9.08 0.09 14.24
C MET A 327 8.62 -0.77 15.42
N GLU A 328 9.02 -0.42 16.66
CA GLU A 328 8.51 -1.07 17.87
C GLU A 328 7.86 -0.02 18.76
N LEU A 329 6.55 -0.17 18.94
CA LEU A 329 5.70 0.73 19.73
C LEU A 329 4.98 -0.06 20.83
N TYR A 330 4.84 0.56 22.00
CA TYR A 330 4.23 -0.03 23.15
C TYR A 330 3.17 0.90 23.72
N TYR A 331 1.99 0.36 24.01
CA TYR A 331 0.85 1.11 24.50
C TYR A 331 0.29 0.44 25.74
N VAL A 332 -0.24 1.27 26.66
CA VAL A 332 -1.05 0.82 27.77
C VAL A 332 -2.34 1.63 27.74
N LEU A 333 -3.48 0.96 27.76
CA LEU A 333 -4.81 1.55 27.79
C LEU A 333 -5.46 1.19 29.12
N ASP A 334 -6.33 2.06 29.60
CA ASP A 334 -7.22 1.75 30.73
C ASP A 334 -8.44 0.92 30.30
N GLU A 335 -9.31 0.61 31.23
CA GLU A 335 -10.54 -0.15 31.01
C GLU A 335 -11.56 0.55 30.09
N HIS A 336 -11.41 1.86 29.85
CA HIS A 336 -12.24 2.67 28.96
C HIS A 336 -11.62 2.83 27.57
N GLY A 337 -10.42 2.26 27.34
CA GLY A 337 -9.70 2.36 26.08
C GLY A 337 -8.93 3.67 25.88
N ALA A 338 -8.73 4.45 26.95
CA ALA A 338 -7.88 5.63 26.88
C ALA A 338 -6.40 5.24 27.04
N ILE A 339 -5.54 5.83 26.22
CA ILE A 339 -4.08 5.58 26.29
C ILE A 339 -3.53 6.22 27.57
N VAL A 340 -3.05 5.42 28.51
CA VAL A 340 -2.44 5.89 29.77
C VAL A 340 -0.90 5.91 29.70
N ALA A 341 -0.31 5.15 28.80
CA ALA A 341 1.12 5.21 28.52
C ALA A 341 1.43 4.78 27.09
N MET A 342 2.45 5.42 26.49
CA MET A 342 2.98 5.08 25.17
C MET A 342 4.50 5.19 25.18
N ARG A 343 5.17 4.31 24.44
CA ARG A 343 6.61 4.34 24.23
C ARG A 343 6.98 3.80 22.85
N ALA A 344 7.92 4.45 22.19
CA ALA A 344 8.65 3.89 21.06
C ALA A 344 10.01 3.34 21.56
N LYS A 345 10.47 2.21 21.00
CA LYS A 345 11.84 1.74 21.20
C LYS A 345 12.78 2.55 20.30
N GLU A 346 14.03 2.77 20.74
CA GLU A 346 15.06 3.34 19.86
C GLU A 346 15.16 2.56 18.55
N LEU A 347 15.04 3.29 17.44
CA LEU A 347 15.03 2.73 16.10
C LEU A 347 16.31 3.19 15.39
N ILE A 348 17.24 2.28 15.22
CA ILE A 348 18.60 2.56 14.75
C ILE A 348 18.62 3.09 13.29
N LEU A 349 17.55 2.87 12.52
CA LEU A 349 17.52 3.14 11.08
C LEU A 349 16.51 4.22 10.65
N HIS A 350 15.67 4.71 11.57
CA HIS A 350 14.84 5.88 11.26
C HIS A 350 15.70 7.13 11.31
N SER A 351 15.48 8.02 10.34
CA SER A 351 16.24 9.26 10.22
C SER A 351 16.38 9.91 11.59
N ASP A 352 17.56 10.45 11.91
CA ASP A 352 17.84 11.23 13.12
C ASP A 352 16.73 12.26 13.41
N TYR A 353 16.02 12.68 12.36
CA TYR A 353 14.89 13.59 12.41
C TYR A 353 13.71 13.00 13.19
N PHE A 354 13.29 11.75 12.93
CA PHE A 354 12.20 11.11 13.66
C PHE A 354 12.61 10.74 15.07
N SER A 355 13.80 10.14 15.26
CA SER A 355 14.33 9.75 16.56
C SER A 355 14.47 10.93 17.50
N ASN A 356 15.04 12.04 17.02
CA ASN A 356 15.23 13.26 17.83
C ASN A 356 13.90 13.94 18.24
N TYR A 357 12.84 13.78 17.41
CA TYR A 357 11.55 14.40 17.72
C TYR A 357 10.64 13.51 18.58
N THR A 358 10.73 12.19 18.50
CA THR A 358 9.76 11.29 19.12
C THR A 358 10.25 10.59 20.36
N LEU A 359 11.48 10.09 20.36
CA LEU A 359 11.97 9.23 21.45
C LEU A 359 12.29 10.01 22.72
N ASP A 360 12.88 11.19 22.55
CA ASP A 360 13.25 12.07 23.67
C ASP A 360 12.21 13.18 23.91
N ASN A 361 11.23 13.35 23.02
CA ASN A 361 10.22 14.40 23.15
C ASN A 361 9.03 13.93 23.97
N THR A 362 9.02 14.27 25.25
CA THR A 362 7.90 14.00 26.15
C THR A 362 6.58 14.56 25.61
N ALA A 363 6.59 15.75 24.99
CA ALA A 363 5.41 16.40 24.46
C ALA A 363 4.74 15.62 23.33
N TYR A 364 5.51 14.93 22.46
CA TYR A 364 4.95 14.07 21.44
C TYR A 364 4.15 12.92 22.04
N ARG A 365 4.72 12.22 23.02
CA ARG A 365 4.06 11.12 23.72
C ARG A 365 2.87 11.57 24.55
N GLU A 366 2.97 12.73 25.19
CA GLU A 366 1.90 13.34 25.97
C GLU A 366 0.67 13.69 25.10
N GLY A 367 0.88 13.93 23.78
CA GLY A 367 -0.21 14.16 22.82
C GLY A 367 -1.15 12.97 22.63
N PHE A 368 -0.71 11.75 22.96
CA PHE A 368 -1.53 10.54 22.88
C PHE A 368 -2.26 10.21 24.19
N LEU A 369 -1.79 10.74 25.32
CA LEU A 369 -2.31 10.38 26.63
C LEU A 369 -3.74 10.87 26.83
N GLY A 370 -4.60 9.99 27.32
CA GLY A 370 -6.01 10.24 27.58
C GLY A 370 -6.89 10.06 26.34
N LEU A 371 -6.33 9.88 25.14
CA LEU A 371 -7.12 9.68 23.93
C LEU A 371 -7.70 8.26 23.87
N THR A 372 -8.97 8.22 23.47
CA THR A 372 -9.70 7.00 23.09
C THR A 372 -9.76 6.87 21.55
N ALA A 373 -10.28 5.73 21.06
CA ALA A 373 -10.49 5.52 19.63
C ALA A 373 -11.34 6.62 18.96
N ASP A 374 -12.35 7.16 19.67
CA ASP A 374 -13.26 8.17 19.15
C ASP A 374 -12.63 9.57 19.10
N GLU A 375 -11.63 9.82 19.93
CA GLU A 375 -10.96 11.11 20.06
C GLU A 375 -9.69 11.19 19.20
N TYR A 376 -9.10 10.05 18.85
CA TYR A 376 -7.88 9.98 18.06
C TYR A 376 -8.14 10.34 16.59
N THR A 377 -7.48 11.39 16.11
CA THR A 377 -7.65 11.91 14.75
C THR A 377 -6.58 11.42 13.77
N GLY A 378 -5.40 11.06 14.29
CA GLY A 378 -4.18 10.78 13.53
C GLY A 378 -3.26 12.00 13.41
N GLU A 379 -3.74 13.21 13.72
CA GLU A 379 -2.91 14.42 13.72
C GLU A 379 -1.81 14.35 14.79
N GLU A 380 -2.07 13.63 15.88
CA GLU A 380 -1.15 13.41 17.01
C GLU A 380 0.11 12.64 16.56
N ALA A 381 -0.02 11.78 15.55
CA ALA A 381 1.09 11.02 15.00
C ALA A 381 1.95 11.82 14.01
N LEU A 382 1.43 12.94 13.48
CA LEU A 382 2.08 13.66 12.39
C LEU A 382 3.34 14.40 12.82
N ILE A 383 4.44 14.12 12.13
CA ILE A 383 5.70 14.86 12.22
C ILE A 383 6.07 15.37 10.85
N SER A 384 6.13 16.68 10.68
CA SER A 384 6.51 17.30 9.40
C SER A 384 7.89 16.81 8.95
N GLY A 385 7.98 16.28 7.74
CA GLY A 385 9.21 15.72 7.17
C GLY A 385 9.50 14.26 7.53
N ALA A 386 8.64 13.60 8.34
CA ALA A 386 8.76 12.20 8.71
C ALA A 386 7.47 11.41 8.40
N THR A 387 6.83 11.66 7.27
CA THR A 387 5.51 11.16 6.90
C THR A 387 5.38 9.65 7.02
N MET A 388 6.32 8.87 6.49
CA MET A 388 6.24 7.41 6.52
C MET A 388 6.29 6.83 7.94
N SER A 389 7.11 7.42 8.81
CA SER A 389 7.19 7.02 10.22
C SER A 389 5.96 7.49 11.01
N SER A 390 5.42 8.67 10.68
CA SER A 390 4.16 9.17 11.25
C SER A 390 2.98 8.28 10.90
N ASP A 391 2.86 7.89 9.64
CA ASP A 391 1.83 6.95 9.18
C ASP A 391 1.95 5.58 9.85
N ALA A 392 3.19 5.13 10.14
CA ALA A 392 3.41 3.89 10.87
C ALA A 392 2.90 3.99 12.32
N VAL A 393 3.12 5.12 12.98
CA VAL A 393 2.57 5.38 14.33
C VAL A 393 1.06 5.48 14.28
N ASP A 394 0.48 6.18 13.29
CA ASP A 394 -0.97 6.25 13.09
C ASP A 394 -1.58 4.85 12.91
N THR A 395 -1.01 4.04 12.01
CA THR A 395 -1.43 2.66 11.78
C THR A 395 -1.39 1.84 13.07
N ALA A 396 -0.28 1.87 13.80
CA ALA A 396 -0.15 1.13 15.06
C ALA A 396 -1.15 1.57 16.11
N THR A 397 -1.41 2.88 16.23
CA THR A 397 -2.36 3.41 17.20
C THR A 397 -3.78 2.96 16.90
N ARG A 398 -4.20 3.00 15.63
CA ARG A 398 -5.52 2.50 15.19
C ARG A 398 -5.64 0.99 15.40
N ASP A 399 -4.60 0.23 15.06
CA ASP A 399 -4.55 -1.22 15.28
C ASP A 399 -4.65 -1.57 16.77
N VAL A 400 -4.02 -0.80 17.65
CA VAL A 400 -4.11 -0.99 19.11
C VAL A 400 -5.53 -0.72 19.62
N PHE A 401 -6.18 0.34 19.16
CA PHE A 401 -7.58 0.60 19.50
C PHE A 401 -8.51 -0.50 18.99
N GLU A 402 -8.29 -1.00 17.78
CA GLU A 402 -9.07 -2.11 17.23
C GLU A 402 -8.82 -3.41 18.03
N ALA A 403 -7.57 -3.70 18.40
CA ALA A 403 -7.21 -4.84 19.24
C ALA A 403 -7.90 -4.75 20.62
N PHE A 404 -7.91 -3.55 21.24
CA PHE A 404 -8.62 -3.31 22.50
C PHE A 404 -10.12 -3.55 22.34
N ARG A 405 -10.74 -2.98 21.30
CA ARG A 405 -12.17 -3.17 21.00
C ARG A 405 -12.54 -4.64 20.84
N LEU A 406 -11.73 -5.40 20.09
CA LEU A 406 -11.92 -6.83 19.87
C LEU A 406 -11.72 -7.64 21.17
N ALA A 407 -10.75 -7.28 21.99
CA ALA A 407 -10.47 -7.95 23.26
C ALA A 407 -11.56 -7.74 24.31
N THR A 408 -12.25 -6.61 24.28
CA THR A 408 -13.25 -6.21 25.27
C THR A 408 -14.70 -6.33 24.78
N ALA A 409 -14.92 -6.64 23.48
CA ALA A 409 -16.24 -6.93 22.95
C ALA A 409 -16.73 -8.29 23.50
N ASN A 410 -17.64 -8.25 24.48
CA ASN A 410 -18.36 -9.42 25.01
C ASN A 410 -19.67 -9.66 24.27
#